data_d5420bc56e65b6e54b9ce95dcfa900e0
#
_entry.id   d5420bc56e65b6e54b9ce95dcfa900e0
#
_cell.length_a   1.000
_cell.length_b   1.000
_cell.length_c   1.000
_cell.angle_alpha   90.00
_cell.angle_beta   90.00
_cell.angle_gamma   90.00
#
_symmetry.space_group_name_H-M   'P 1'
#
loop_
_entity.id
_entity.type
_entity.pdbx_description
1 polymer ?
#
loop_
_entity_poly.entity_id
_entity_poly.type
_entity_poly.pdbx_seq_one_letter_code
_entity_poly.pdbx_strand_id
1 'polypeptide(L)'
;MANDNFYGYKRNPKKVKTKTGMRGSVDLDFESINPYEFKKGMNAELAKMGTELRESSEEQREKATEIIIKNLQKLPAYYSLMEHYETVTRNMEGRKPTFNAFAKEMEGYKMKEVKEKFTVDKMKEIKLRESIRAEVRNKIQELFKTK
;
A
#
# COMPACT_ATOMS: atom_id res chain seq x y z
N MET A 1 12.32 -8.87 -32.81
CA MET A 1 12.06 -7.63 -32.00
C MET A 1 10.72 -7.78 -31.33
N ALA A 2 10.73 -7.94 -30.05
CA ALA A 2 9.50 -8.02 -29.28
C ALA A 2 8.81 -6.65 -29.29
N ASN A 3 7.60 -6.59 -29.85
CA ASN A 3 6.76 -5.40 -29.82
C ASN A 3 6.07 -5.35 -28.44
N ASP A 4 6.72 -4.70 -27.49
CA ASP A 4 6.22 -4.55 -26.12
C ASP A 4 5.14 -3.46 -25.99
N ASN A 5 4.42 -3.19 -27.07
CA ASN A 5 3.30 -2.27 -27.10
C ASN A 5 1.97 -2.99 -26.87
N PHE A 6 1.74 -3.47 -25.66
CA PHE A 6 0.41 -3.79 -25.23
C PHE A 6 -0.22 -2.48 -24.69
N TYR A 7 -1.24 -1.97 -25.39
CA TYR A 7 -1.92 -0.69 -25.11
C TYR A 7 -1.11 0.61 -25.31
N GLY A 8 -0.11 0.63 -26.20
CA GLY A 8 0.56 1.89 -26.54
C GLY A 8 1.45 2.52 -25.47
N TYR A 9 1.62 1.86 -24.34
CA TYR A 9 2.56 2.28 -23.30
C TYR A 9 3.92 1.67 -23.58
N LYS A 10 4.84 2.49 -24.09
CA LYS A 10 6.25 2.12 -24.11
C LYS A 10 6.73 1.94 -22.69
N ARG A 11 7.05 0.71 -22.29
CA ARG A 11 7.85 0.44 -21.08
C ARG A 11 9.27 0.95 -21.28
N ASN A 12 9.43 2.24 -21.36
CA ASN A 12 10.71 2.87 -21.13
C ASN A 12 10.65 3.46 -19.75
N PRO A 13 11.45 3.00 -18.80
CA PRO A 13 11.70 3.74 -17.57
C PRO A 13 12.53 4.97 -17.96
N LYS A 14 11.94 5.91 -18.71
CA LYS A 14 12.52 7.22 -18.84
C LYS A 14 12.39 7.83 -17.46
N LYS A 15 13.53 7.91 -16.76
CA LYS A 15 13.71 8.75 -15.60
C LYS A 15 13.02 10.07 -15.92
N VAL A 16 11.87 10.30 -15.33
CA VAL A 16 11.17 11.57 -15.47
C VAL A 16 12.03 12.56 -14.68
N LYS A 17 12.91 13.22 -15.38
CA LYS A 17 13.62 14.38 -14.83
C LYS A 17 12.57 15.45 -14.61
N THR A 18 12.07 15.57 -13.40
CA THR A 18 11.31 16.74 -13.00
C THR A 18 12.19 17.97 -13.24
N LYS A 19 11.73 18.88 -14.09
CA LYS A 19 12.41 20.13 -14.47
C LYS A 19 12.51 21.14 -13.33
N THR A 20 12.21 20.76 -12.11
CA THR A 20 12.39 21.61 -10.95
C THR A 20 13.86 21.60 -10.55
N GLY A 21 14.56 22.70 -10.80
CA GLY A 21 15.97 22.93 -10.49
C GLY A 21 16.34 22.90 -9.00
N MET A 22 15.71 22.06 -8.22
CA MET A 22 16.11 21.73 -6.87
C MET A 22 17.20 20.66 -6.93
N ARG A 23 18.37 21.00 -6.42
CA ARG A 23 19.49 20.12 -6.18
C ARG A 23 19.01 18.91 -5.35
N GLY A 24 18.98 17.76 -5.97
CA GLY A 24 18.52 16.52 -5.39
C GLY A 24 17.36 15.94 -6.18
N SER A 25 17.61 15.57 -7.46
CA SER A 25 16.67 14.67 -8.16
C SER A 25 16.69 13.34 -7.43
N VAL A 26 15.76 13.17 -6.51
CA VAL A 26 15.45 11.84 -6.02
C VAL A 26 14.90 11.10 -7.23
N ASP A 27 15.62 10.08 -7.68
CA ASP A 27 15.12 9.16 -8.71
C ASP A 27 13.86 8.51 -8.13
N LEU A 28 12.70 9.06 -8.53
CA LEU A 28 11.41 8.55 -8.11
C LEU A 28 11.14 7.28 -8.88
N ASP A 29 11.26 6.19 -8.19
CA ASP A 29 10.80 4.90 -8.68
C ASP A 29 9.27 4.87 -8.55
N PHE A 30 8.59 5.31 -9.62
CA PHE A 30 7.12 5.27 -9.68
C PHE A 30 6.56 3.85 -9.53
N GLU A 31 7.38 2.82 -9.78
CA GLU A 31 6.99 1.43 -9.60
C GLU A 31 6.81 1.07 -8.12
N SER A 32 7.50 1.79 -7.22
CA SER A 32 7.38 1.60 -5.77
C SER A 32 6.19 2.32 -5.13
N ILE A 33 5.53 3.23 -5.86
CA ILE A 33 4.41 4.02 -5.35
C ILE A 33 3.10 3.24 -5.54
N ASN A 34 2.37 3.07 -4.45
CA ASN A 34 1.03 2.48 -4.51
C ASN A 34 0.07 3.42 -5.24
N PRO A 35 -0.52 3.01 -6.39
CA PRO A 35 -1.43 3.86 -7.16
C PRO A 35 -2.68 4.28 -6.38
N TYR A 36 -3.12 3.48 -5.44
CA TYR A 36 -4.25 3.79 -4.59
C TYR A 36 -3.95 4.94 -3.62
N GLU A 37 -2.77 4.92 -2.99
CA GLU A 37 -2.30 6.02 -2.14
C GLU A 37 -2.07 7.30 -2.95
N PHE A 38 -1.52 7.18 -4.15
CA PHE A 38 -1.33 8.32 -5.06
C PHE A 38 -2.67 8.97 -5.43
N LYS A 39 -3.69 8.18 -5.75
CA LYS A 39 -5.04 8.68 -6.05
C LYS A 39 -5.67 9.39 -4.85
N LYS A 40 -5.57 8.80 -3.67
CA LYS A 40 -6.02 9.45 -2.42
C LYS A 40 -5.30 10.76 -2.18
N GLY A 41 -3.98 10.77 -2.37
CA GLY A 41 -3.15 11.96 -2.26
C GLY A 41 -3.58 13.07 -3.21
N MET A 42 -3.81 12.73 -4.48
CA MET A 42 -4.25 13.70 -5.48
C MET A 42 -5.57 14.38 -5.07
N ASN A 43 -6.55 13.61 -4.65
CA ASN A 43 -7.82 14.15 -4.17
C ASN A 43 -7.65 15.03 -2.92
N ALA A 44 -6.83 14.59 -1.96
CA ALA A 44 -6.59 15.34 -0.73
C ALA A 44 -5.85 16.65 -0.94
N GLU A 45 -4.78 16.64 -1.74
CA GLU A 45 -3.97 17.85 -1.98
C GLU A 45 -4.71 18.86 -2.87
N LEU A 46 -5.45 18.41 -3.86
CA LEU A 46 -6.29 19.30 -4.69
C LEU A 46 -7.44 19.89 -3.87
N ALA A 47 -8.06 19.14 -2.97
CA ALA A 47 -9.07 19.65 -2.06
C ALA A 47 -8.52 20.75 -1.14
N LYS A 48 -7.28 20.62 -0.64
CA LYS A 48 -6.60 21.68 0.12
C LYS A 48 -6.34 22.95 -0.72
N MET A 49 -6.16 22.80 -2.02
CA MET A 49 -6.05 23.91 -2.97
C MET A 49 -7.40 24.49 -3.40
N GLY A 50 -8.51 23.95 -2.87
CA GLY A 50 -9.87 24.40 -3.18
C GLY A 50 -10.38 23.99 -4.57
N THR A 51 -9.84 22.93 -5.15
CA THR A 51 -10.21 22.42 -6.46
C THR A 51 -10.40 20.90 -6.47
N GLU A 52 -11.12 20.40 -7.47
CA GLU A 52 -11.27 18.97 -7.73
C GLU A 52 -10.42 18.56 -8.95
N LEU A 53 -10.17 17.25 -9.08
CA LEU A 53 -9.33 16.72 -10.17
C LEU A 53 -9.78 17.16 -11.57
N ARG A 54 -11.10 17.26 -11.79
CA ARG A 54 -11.68 17.64 -13.08
C ARG A 54 -11.49 19.11 -13.41
N GLU A 55 -11.46 19.96 -12.40
CA GLU A 55 -11.40 21.42 -12.50
C GLU A 55 -9.99 21.98 -12.30
N SER A 56 -9.05 21.12 -11.87
CA SER A 56 -7.69 21.52 -11.55
C SER A 56 -6.88 21.89 -12.80
N SER A 57 -6.09 22.95 -12.70
CA SER A 57 -5.10 23.31 -13.70
C SER A 57 -3.91 22.34 -13.70
N GLU A 58 -3.14 22.32 -14.80
CA GLU A 58 -1.93 21.50 -14.90
C GLU A 58 -0.91 21.85 -13.81
N GLU A 59 -0.71 23.14 -13.52
CA GLU A 59 0.17 23.61 -12.45
C GLU A 59 -0.26 23.12 -11.05
N GLN A 60 -1.56 23.07 -10.79
CA GLN A 60 -2.09 22.56 -9.54
C GLN A 60 -1.84 21.05 -9.40
N ARG A 61 -1.99 20.30 -10.47
CA ARG A 61 -1.72 18.86 -10.50
C ARG A 61 -0.23 18.57 -10.32
N GLU A 62 0.65 19.35 -10.94
CA GLU A 62 2.09 19.23 -10.76
C GLU A 62 2.49 19.49 -9.30
N LYS A 63 2.03 20.58 -8.70
CA LYS A 63 2.28 20.88 -7.28
C LYS A 63 1.75 19.80 -6.36
N ALA A 64 0.54 19.31 -6.60
CA ALA A 64 -0.04 18.21 -5.85
C ALA A 64 0.81 16.94 -5.97
N THR A 65 1.26 16.61 -7.17
CA THR A 65 2.13 15.46 -7.44
C THR A 65 3.43 15.55 -6.66
N GLU A 66 4.10 16.69 -6.63
CA GLU A 66 5.34 16.88 -5.86
C GLU A 66 5.14 16.66 -4.36
N ILE A 67 4.04 17.18 -3.81
CA ILE A 67 3.71 17.01 -2.39
C ILE A 67 3.41 15.54 -2.08
N ILE A 68 2.63 14.88 -2.93
CA ILE A 68 2.28 13.46 -2.78
C ILE A 68 3.53 12.59 -2.75
N ILE A 69 4.42 12.80 -3.69
CA ILE A 69 5.67 12.06 -3.79
C ILE A 69 6.50 12.22 -2.53
N LYS A 70 6.69 13.45 -2.03
CA LYS A 70 7.40 13.72 -0.78
C LYS A 70 6.79 13.00 0.42
N ASN A 71 5.46 12.98 0.49
CA ASN A 71 4.73 12.34 1.57
C ASN A 71 4.85 10.81 1.51
N LEU A 72 4.69 10.21 0.33
CA LEU A 72 4.79 8.77 0.14
C LEU A 72 6.21 8.24 0.29
N GLN A 73 7.24 9.04 0.03
CA GLN A 73 8.63 8.70 0.32
C GLN A 73 8.89 8.58 1.83
N LYS A 74 8.28 9.45 2.63
CA LYS A 74 8.37 9.39 4.09
C LYS A 74 7.57 8.23 4.67
N LEU A 75 6.38 8.03 4.17
CA LEU A 75 5.42 7.01 4.65
C LEU A 75 4.65 6.43 3.45
N PRO A 76 4.88 5.17 3.04
CA PRO A 76 4.23 4.57 1.88
C PRO A 76 2.70 4.55 1.94
N ALA A 77 2.11 4.59 3.13
CA ALA A 77 0.66 4.64 3.36
C ALA A 77 0.21 5.96 4.00
N TYR A 78 0.86 7.07 3.65
CA TYR A 78 0.64 8.38 4.26
C TYR A 78 -0.82 8.83 4.25
N TYR A 79 -1.48 8.76 3.12
CA TYR A 79 -2.85 9.26 2.97
C TYR A 79 -3.89 8.36 3.64
N SER A 80 -3.72 7.06 3.61
CA SER A 80 -4.58 6.14 4.36
C SER A 80 -4.42 6.31 5.87
N LEU A 81 -3.20 6.54 6.35
CA LEU A 81 -2.92 6.82 7.75
C LEU A 81 -3.47 8.19 8.18
N MET A 82 -3.40 9.21 7.31
CA MET A 82 -3.93 10.54 7.58
C MET A 82 -5.46 10.49 7.71
N GLU A 83 -6.13 9.79 6.81
CA GLU A 83 -7.59 9.60 6.86
C GLU A 83 -8.01 8.89 8.15
N HIS A 84 -7.27 7.86 8.54
CA HIS A 84 -7.53 7.15 9.80
C HIS A 84 -7.27 8.03 11.03
N TYR A 85 -6.18 8.79 11.03
CA TYR A 85 -5.85 9.76 12.07
C TYR A 85 -6.95 10.79 12.23
N GLU A 86 -7.44 11.38 11.16
CA GLU A 86 -8.54 12.34 11.19
C GLU A 86 -9.82 11.74 11.75
N THR A 87 -10.14 10.50 11.38
CA THR A 87 -11.32 9.79 11.87
C THR A 87 -11.23 9.54 13.38
N VAL A 88 -10.08 9.05 13.84
CA VAL A 88 -9.85 8.77 15.27
C VAL A 88 -9.84 10.05 16.09
N THR A 89 -9.13 11.08 15.64
CA THR A 89 -8.98 12.33 16.39
C THR A 89 -10.22 13.22 16.37
N ARG A 90 -11.13 13.04 15.41
CA ARG A 90 -12.38 13.77 15.33
C ARG A 90 -13.24 13.55 16.58
N ASN A 91 -13.25 12.33 17.09
CA ASN A 91 -14.07 11.93 18.23
C ASN A 91 -13.32 11.94 19.57
N MET A 92 -12.03 12.35 19.57
CA MET A 92 -11.24 12.42 20.79
C MET A 92 -11.50 13.72 21.55
N GLU A 93 -11.88 13.58 22.82
CA GLU A 93 -11.87 14.67 23.78
C GLU A 93 -10.49 14.75 24.46
N GLY A 94 -9.91 15.94 24.52
CA GLY A 94 -8.62 16.17 25.18
C GLY A 94 -7.44 16.34 24.22
N ARG A 95 -6.24 16.02 24.71
CA ARG A 95 -5.00 16.23 23.94
C ARG A 95 -4.85 15.18 22.85
N LYS A 96 -4.91 15.63 21.59
CA LYS A 96 -4.72 14.77 20.43
C LYS A 96 -3.25 14.43 20.22
N PRO A 97 -2.90 13.17 19.87
CA PRO A 97 -1.53 12.82 19.51
C PRO A 97 -1.12 13.53 18.21
N THR A 98 0.16 13.72 18.01
CA THR A 98 0.68 14.21 16.71
C THR A 98 0.55 13.13 15.66
N PHE A 99 0.39 13.52 14.39
CA PHE A 99 0.33 12.56 13.28
C PHE A 99 1.54 11.60 13.24
N ASN A 100 2.74 12.11 13.49
CA ASN A 100 3.95 11.29 13.51
C ASN A 100 3.95 10.24 14.64
N ALA A 101 3.46 10.59 15.81
CA ALA A 101 3.31 9.64 16.92
C ALA A 101 2.28 8.56 16.60
N PHE A 102 1.14 8.96 16.05
CA PHE A 102 0.10 8.05 15.59
C PHE A 102 0.58 7.10 14.50
N ALA A 103 1.31 7.61 13.50
CA ALA A 103 1.85 6.79 12.41
C ALA A 103 2.82 5.72 12.92
N LYS A 104 3.72 6.07 13.86
CA LYS A 104 4.64 5.11 14.48
C LYS A 104 3.91 4.01 15.25
N GLU A 105 2.87 4.37 15.97
CA GLU A 105 2.06 3.42 16.72
C GLU A 105 1.35 2.45 15.76
N MET A 106 0.75 2.96 14.69
CA MET A 106 0.06 2.14 13.69
C MET A 106 1.00 1.21 12.92
N GLU A 107 2.21 1.62 12.62
CA GLU A 107 3.23 0.74 12.03
C GLU A 107 3.54 -0.43 12.97
N GLY A 108 3.68 -0.18 14.25
CA GLY A 108 3.86 -1.23 15.26
C GLY A 108 2.70 -2.22 15.31
N TYR A 109 1.47 -1.76 15.20
CA TYR A 109 0.26 -2.60 15.16
C TYR A 109 0.20 -3.45 13.90
N LYS A 110 0.41 -2.88 12.72
CA LYS A 110 0.40 -3.62 11.46
C LYS A 110 1.43 -4.76 11.47
N MET A 111 2.61 -4.52 11.98
CA MET A 111 3.65 -5.55 12.08
C MET A 111 3.28 -6.69 13.01
N LYS A 112 2.60 -6.40 14.13
CA LYS A 112 2.09 -7.44 15.05
C LYS A 112 0.94 -8.22 14.42
N GLU A 113 -0.04 -7.55 13.84
CA GLU A 113 -1.20 -8.17 13.22
C GLU A 113 -0.82 -9.08 12.05
N VAL A 114 0.13 -8.67 11.20
CA VAL A 114 0.65 -9.50 10.11
C VAL A 114 1.36 -10.74 10.64
N LYS A 115 2.18 -10.61 11.68
CA LYS A 115 2.85 -11.76 12.30
C LYS A 115 1.86 -12.74 12.92
N GLU A 116 0.85 -12.26 13.62
CA GLU A 116 -0.18 -13.10 14.24
C GLU A 116 -1.03 -13.80 13.18
N LYS A 117 -1.50 -13.12 12.16
CA LYS A 117 -2.25 -13.74 11.04
C LYS A 117 -1.41 -14.80 10.31
N PHE A 118 -0.16 -14.48 10.01
CA PHE A 118 0.73 -15.42 9.33
C PHE A 118 0.94 -16.70 10.14
N THR A 119 1.13 -16.61 11.46
CA THR A 119 1.29 -17.78 12.32
C THR A 119 0.02 -18.62 12.41
N VAL A 120 -1.15 -17.97 12.54
CA VAL A 120 -2.45 -18.66 12.60
C VAL A 120 -2.76 -19.38 11.29
N ASP A 121 -2.56 -18.73 10.16
CA ASP A 121 -2.83 -19.32 8.84
C ASP A 121 -1.87 -20.49 8.56
N LYS A 122 -0.60 -20.36 8.92
CA LYS A 122 0.38 -21.43 8.81
C LYS A 122 0.03 -22.64 9.70
N MET A 123 -0.46 -22.39 10.90
CA MET A 123 -0.94 -23.47 11.79
C MET A 123 -2.16 -24.17 11.23
N LYS A 124 -3.11 -23.46 10.64
CA LYS A 124 -4.27 -24.05 9.97
C LYS A 124 -3.85 -24.93 8.79
N GLU A 125 -2.89 -24.45 7.98
CA GLU A 125 -2.37 -25.20 6.85
C GLU A 125 -1.69 -26.50 7.28
N ILE A 126 -0.88 -26.48 8.34
CA ILE A 126 -0.23 -27.68 8.90
C ILE A 126 -1.28 -28.70 9.37
N LYS A 127 -2.28 -28.25 10.13
CA LYS A 127 -3.39 -29.12 10.59
C LYS A 127 -4.15 -29.75 9.44
N LEU A 128 -4.44 -28.99 8.39
CA LEU A 128 -5.12 -29.49 7.19
C LEU A 128 -4.26 -30.55 6.49
N ARG A 129 -2.97 -30.33 6.31
CA ARG A 129 -2.05 -31.30 5.71
C ARG A 129 -1.95 -32.60 6.52
N GLU A 130 -1.93 -32.51 7.83
CA GLU A 130 -1.92 -33.67 8.70
C GLU A 130 -3.22 -34.46 8.63
N SER A 131 -4.37 -33.78 8.58
CA SER A 131 -5.68 -34.41 8.40
C SER A 131 -5.77 -35.17 7.08
N ILE A 132 -5.34 -34.56 5.98
CA ILE A 132 -5.31 -35.22 4.65
C ILE A 132 -4.40 -36.45 4.66
N ARG A 133 -3.22 -36.35 5.26
CA ARG A 133 -2.29 -37.49 5.38
C ARG A 133 -2.89 -38.64 6.18
N ALA A 134 -3.60 -38.35 7.26
CA ALA A 134 -4.27 -39.38 8.07
C ALA A 134 -5.39 -40.06 7.27
N GLU A 135 -6.19 -39.30 6.53
CA GLU A 135 -7.27 -39.84 5.71
C GLU A 135 -6.74 -40.74 4.57
N VAL A 136 -5.67 -40.32 3.91
CA VAL A 136 -5.01 -41.13 2.88
C VAL A 136 -4.48 -42.44 3.45
N ARG A 137 -3.83 -42.40 4.62
CA ARG A 137 -3.36 -43.64 5.28
C ARG A 137 -4.51 -44.58 5.60
N ASN A 138 -5.60 -44.10 6.14
CA ASN A 138 -6.76 -44.90 6.46
C ASN A 138 -7.36 -45.58 5.23
N LYS A 139 -7.52 -44.84 4.12
CA LYS A 139 -7.99 -45.40 2.84
C LYS A 139 -7.06 -46.47 2.28
N ILE A 140 -5.76 -46.24 2.36
CA ILE A 140 -4.76 -47.26 1.94
C ILE A 140 -4.88 -48.52 2.79
N GLN A 141 -5.00 -48.39 4.12
CA GLN A 141 -5.17 -49.56 5.00
C GLN A 141 -6.47 -50.33 4.73
N GLU A 142 -7.58 -49.63 4.43
CA GLU A 142 -8.85 -50.27 4.04
C GLU A 142 -8.69 -51.08 2.76
N LEU A 143 -7.99 -50.54 1.76
CA LEU A 143 -7.75 -51.25 0.49
C LEU A 143 -6.91 -52.51 0.66
N PHE A 144 -6.00 -52.54 1.64
CA PHE A 144 -5.19 -53.74 1.93
C PHE A 144 -5.89 -54.77 2.82
N LYS A 145 -6.94 -54.37 3.56
CA LYS A 145 -7.74 -55.30 4.39
C LYS A 145 -8.80 -56.06 3.60
N THR A 146 -9.14 -55.62 2.37
CA THR A 146 -10.17 -56.24 1.53
C THR A 146 -9.61 -57.28 0.55
N LYS A 147 -8.37 -57.77 0.75
CA LYS A 147 -7.78 -58.86 -0.02
C LYS A 147 -7.66 -60.13 0.83
#